data_9344df0b901a12ab56e606259f5f3607
#
_entry.id   9344df0b901a12ab56e606259f5f3607
#
_cell.length_a   1.000
_cell.length_b   1.000
_cell.length_c   1.000
_cell.angle_alpha   90.00
_cell.angle_beta   90.00
_cell.angle_gamma   90.00
#
_symmetry.space_group_name_H-M   'P 1'
#
loop_
_entity.id
_entity.type
_entity.pdbx_description
1 polymer ?
#
loop_
_entity_poly.entity_id
_entity_poly.type
_entity_poly.pdbx_seq_one_letter_code
_entity_poly.pdbx_strand_id
1 'polypeptide(L)'
;SDTDWDATGLDSKNTYYWRIDTVKTDGSITKGIVWQLRTRHLAYTGAEGYGRFARGGRHGRILEVTTLGDYNSDSGEPVLDGSLRKAVEVEKGPRVVVFRIGGTIFLKKKLVIPADGGDIYVAGQTAPGQGICVARYPFGMLGAKDAIIRFIRTRVGDYAQTSLDGMGMASSDHCIIDHCSISWSIDEGHSSRSAKNITFSRNIISEALNDSYQYADHSFAASISGNRGSY
;
A
#
# COMPACT_ATOMS: atom_id res chain seq x y z
N SER A 1 -26.77 -33.54 15.85
CA SER A 1 -27.15 -32.27 15.22
C SER A 1 -25.84 -31.50 14.91
N ASP A 2 -25.59 -31.23 13.65
CA ASP A 2 -24.44 -30.45 13.26
C ASP A 2 -24.61 -29.05 13.82
N THR A 3 -23.59 -28.56 14.51
CA THR A 3 -23.53 -27.20 15.06
C THR A 3 -22.84 -26.23 14.12
N ASP A 4 -22.23 -26.75 13.03
CA ASP A 4 -21.46 -26.01 12.06
C ASP A 4 -22.04 -26.18 10.66
N TRP A 5 -21.99 -25.12 9.90
CA TRP A 5 -22.37 -25.11 8.48
C TRP A 5 -21.34 -24.37 7.65
N ASP A 6 -20.77 -25.06 6.67
CA ASP A 6 -19.80 -24.50 5.73
C ASP A 6 -20.53 -23.88 4.54
N ALA A 7 -20.44 -22.56 4.42
CA ALA A 7 -20.95 -21.84 3.26
C ALA A 7 -19.99 -21.97 2.08
N THR A 8 -20.35 -22.82 1.12
CA THR A 8 -19.58 -23.01 -0.13
C THR A 8 -20.15 -22.19 -1.28
N GLY A 9 -19.35 -21.92 -2.31
CA GLY A 9 -19.79 -21.22 -3.53
C GLY A 9 -20.08 -19.73 -3.34
N LEU A 10 -19.53 -19.10 -2.30
CA LEU A 10 -19.65 -17.66 -2.12
C LEU A 10 -18.67 -16.92 -3.03
N ASP A 11 -19.20 -16.06 -3.90
CA ASP A 11 -18.37 -15.17 -4.71
C ASP A 11 -17.70 -14.08 -3.85
N SER A 12 -16.51 -13.71 -4.22
CA SER A 12 -15.80 -12.63 -3.54
C SER A 12 -16.43 -11.27 -3.74
N LYS A 13 -16.30 -10.40 -2.75
CA LYS A 13 -16.82 -9.02 -2.74
C LYS A 13 -18.34 -8.88 -2.73
N ASN A 14 -19.07 -9.98 -2.71
CA ASN A 14 -20.51 -9.95 -2.57
C ASN A 14 -20.94 -9.83 -1.12
N THR A 15 -22.07 -9.23 -0.90
CA THR A 15 -22.75 -9.20 0.40
C THR A 15 -23.79 -10.28 0.40
N TYR A 16 -23.70 -11.17 1.40
CA TYR A 16 -24.64 -12.24 1.62
C TYR A 16 -25.40 -11.95 2.89
N TYR A 17 -26.67 -12.37 2.91
CA TYR A 17 -27.52 -12.30 4.07
C TYR A 17 -27.90 -13.71 4.46
N TRP A 18 -27.82 -14.02 5.73
CA TRP A 18 -28.17 -15.33 6.27
C TRP A 18 -28.93 -15.20 7.57
N ARG A 19 -29.70 -16.21 7.92
CA ARG A 19 -30.37 -16.33 9.20
C ARG A 19 -30.56 -17.80 9.54
N ILE A 20 -30.75 -18.07 10.81
CA ILE A 20 -31.13 -19.37 11.31
C ILE A 20 -32.60 -19.29 11.76
N ASP A 21 -33.45 -20.11 11.17
CA ASP A 21 -34.87 -20.21 11.55
C ASP A 21 -35.07 -21.44 12.47
N THR A 22 -35.88 -21.29 13.49
CA THR A 22 -36.26 -22.40 14.38
C THR A 22 -37.52 -23.05 13.86
N VAL A 23 -37.44 -24.35 13.57
CA VAL A 23 -38.62 -25.18 13.23
C VAL A 23 -39.06 -25.89 14.49
N LYS A 24 -40.28 -25.62 14.91
CA LYS A 24 -40.90 -26.27 16.09
C LYS A 24 -41.45 -27.65 15.73
N THR A 25 -41.76 -28.45 16.76
CA THR A 25 -42.31 -29.80 16.60
C THR A 25 -43.68 -29.84 15.92
N ASP A 26 -44.43 -28.74 15.97
CA ASP A 26 -45.72 -28.56 15.31
C ASP A 26 -45.58 -28.09 13.84
N GLY A 27 -44.34 -27.96 13.32
CA GLY A 27 -44.02 -27.51 11.96
C GLY A 27 -44.03 -25.99 11.80
N SER A 28 -44.36 -25.22 12.83
CA SER A 28 -44.30 -23.75 12.75
C SER A 28 -42.84 -23.26 12.74
N ILE A 29 -42.59 -22.16 11.99
CA ILE A 29 -41.24 -21.58 11.79
C ILE A 29 -41.17 -20.23 12.50
N THR A 30 -40.23 -20.11 13.42
CA THR A 30 -39.84 -18.81 13.97
C THR A 30 -38.60 -18.29 13.23
N LYS A 31 -38.74 -17.17 12.52
CA LYS A 31 -37.65 -16.55 11.76
C LYS A 31 -36.62 -15.95 12.71
N GLY A 32 -35.36 -16.27 12.48
CA GLY A 32 -34.25 -15.68 13.21
C GLY A 32 -33.89 -14.28 12.75
N ILE A 33 -32.89 -13.70 13.41
CA ILE A 33 -32.31 -12.41 13.04
C ILE A 33 -31.53 -12.58 11.74
N VAL A 34 -31.65 -11.62 10.82
CA VAL A 34 -30.86 -11.59 9.60
C VAL A 34 -29.48 -11.02 9.89
N TRP A 35 -28.47 -11.78 9.59
CA TRP A 35 -27.05 -11.40 9.67
C TRP A 35 -26.52 -11.08 8.28
N GLN A 36 -25.51 -10.20 8.22
CA GLN A 36 -24.84 -9.82 6.98
C GLN A 36 -23.39 -10.30 7.00
N LEU A 37 -22.96 -10.94 5.92
CA LEU A 37 -21.58 -11.33 5.65
C LEU A 37 -21.13 -10.72 4.34
N ARG A 38 -19.94 -10.10 4.30
CA ARG A 38 -19.28 -9.69 3.05
C ARG A 38 -18.00 -10.48 2.89
N THR A 39 -17.88 -11.18 1.77
CA THR A 39 -16.66 -11.92 1.44
C THR A 39 -15.53 -10.98 1.03
N ARG A 40 -14.32 -11.27 1.46
CA ARG A 40 -13.11 -10.48 1.15
C ARG A 40 -11.99 -11.42 0.73
N HIS A 41 -11.27 -11.06 -0.33
CA HIS A 41 -10.03 -11.75 -0.68
C HIS A 41 -8.84 -11.14 0.05
N LEU A 42 -7.89 -11.98 0.41
CA LEU A 42 -6.57 -11.50 0.83
C LEU A 42 -5.90 -10.74 -0.32
N ALA A 43 -5.14 -9.72 0.03
CA ALA A 43 -4.38 -8.89 -0.90
C ALA A 43 -3.43 -9.74 -1.77
N TYR A 44 -2.78 -10.71 -1.14
CA TYR A 44 -1.94 -11.75 -1.74
C TYR A 44 -1.84 -12.93 -0.75
N THR A 45 -1.36 -14.08 -1.21
CA THR A 45 -1.16 -15.25 -0.34
C THR A 45 -0.21 -14.92 0.81
N GLY A 46 -0.65 -15.12 2.05
CA GLY A 46 0.13 -14.79 3.25
C GLY A 46 0.06 -13.31 3.66
N ALA A 47 -0.89 -12.51 3.13
CA ALA A 47 -1.16 -11.18 3.64
C ALA A 47 -1.75 -11.24 5.06
N GLU A 48 -1.21 -10.43 5.96
CA GLU A 48 -1.54 -10.37 7.38
C GLU A 48 -1.91 -8.94 7.79
N GLY A 49 -2.29 -8.76 9.05
CA GLY A 49 -2.64 -7.47 9.63
C GLY A 49 -3.97 -6.91 9.13
N TYR A 50 -4.26 -5.69 9.51
CA TYR A 50 -5.54 -5.05 9.18
C TYR A 50 -5.66 -4.65 7.71
N GLY A 51 -4.54 -4.41 7.02
CA GLY A 51 -4.50 -4.13 5.58
C GLY A 51 -4.67 -5.36 4.69
N ARG A 52 -4.69 -6.57 5.24
CA ARG A 52 -4.69 -7.85 4.47
C ARG A 52 -5.76 -7.99 3.39
N PHE A 53 -6.79 -7.16 3.43
CA PHE A 53 -7.88 -7.14 2.46
C PHE A 53 -7.78 -6.00 1.43
N ALA A 54 -6.64 -5.32 1.35
CA ALA A 54 -6.39 -4.33 0.32
C ALA A 54 -6.60 -4.93 -1.08
N ARG A 55 -7.29 -4.21 -1.96
CA ARG A 55 -7.60 -4.72 -3.31
C ARG A 55 -6.40 -4.67 -4.24
N GLY A 56 -5.56 -3.63 -4.12
CA GLY A 56 -4.28 -3.56 -4.81
C GLY A 56 -4.36 -3.67 -6.31
N GLY A 57 -5.27 -3.00 -6.95
CA GLY A 57 -5.40 -3.00 -8.41
C GLY A 57 -6.00 -4.29 -9.02
N ARG A 58 -6.59 -5.14 -8.19
CA ARG A 58 -7.20 -6.40 -8.65
C ARG A 58 -8.24 -6.15 -9.76
N HIS A 59 -8.19 -6.97 -10.82
CA HIS A 59 -8.99 -6.84 -12.05
C HIS A 59 -8.72 -5.56 -12.86
N GLY A 60 -7.66 -4.83 -12.52
CA GLY A 60 -7.25 -3.63 -13.23
C GLY A 60 -6.26 -3.90 -14.37
N ARG A 61 -5.77 -2.81 -14.94
CA ARG A 61 -4.78 -2.82 -16.03
C ARG A 61 -3.39 -3.17 -15.49
N ILE A 62 -2.56 -3.76 -16.33
CA ILE A 62 -1.12 -3.89 -16.07
C ILE A 62 -0.42 -2.69 -16.71
N LEU A 63 0.36 -1.96 -15.90
CA LEU A 63 1.19 -0.85 -16.35
C LEU A 63 2.66 -1.24 -16.20
N GLU A 64 3.42 -1.10 -17.27
CA GLU A 64 4.82 -1.48 -17.30
C GLU A 64 5.72 -0.26 -17.07
N VAL A 65 6.62 -0.36 -16.10
CA VAL A 65 7.71 0.60 -15.92
C VAL A 65 8.89 0.14 -16.78
N THR A 66 9.24 0.95 -17.77
CA THR A 66 10.24 0.64 -18.80
C THR A 66 11.42 1.60 -18.79
N THR A 67 11.39 2.66 -17.96
CA THR A 67 12.48 3.61 -17.81
C THR A 67 12.79 3.91 -16.33
N LEU A 68 14.07 4.12 -16.01
CA LEU A 68 14.52 4.63 -14.71
C LEU A 68 14.43 6.17 -14.62
N GLY A 69 14.01 6.84 -15.69
CA GLY A 69 13.80 8.28 -15.69
C GLY A 69 12.63 8.70 -14.82
N ASP A 70 12.71 9.92 -14.31
CA ASP A 70 11.65 10.61 -13.59
C ASP A 70 11.46 12.02 -14.14
N TYR A 71 10.33 12.65 -13.86
CA TYR A 71 10.03 14.01 -14.29
C TYR A 71 9.41 14.81 -13.12
N ASN A 72 9.54 16.14 -13.20
CA ASN A 72 8.93 17.04 -12.23
C ASN A 72 7.84 17.89 -12.91
N SER A 73 6.58 17.47 -12.73
CA SER A 73 5.43 18.21 -13.26
C SER A 73 5.28 19.62 -12.67
N ASP A 74 5.79 19.86 -11.45
CA ASP A 74 5.69 21.17 -10.80
C ASP A 74 6.62 22.20 -11.44
N SER A 75 7.68 21.75 -12.12
CA SER A 75 8.56 22.58 -12.93
C SER A 75 8.20 22.59 -14.43
N GLY A 76 7.03 22.05 -14.79
CA GLY A 76 6.56 22.04 -16.17
C GLY A 76 7.21 20.97 -17.06
N GLU A 77 7.92 20.01 -16.50
CA GLU A 77 8.47 18.90 -17.30
C GLU A 77 7.32 18.01 -17.83
N PRO A 78 7.41 17.58 -19.08
CA PRO A 78 6.40 16.72 -19.68
C PRO A 78 6.33 15.35 -18.98
N VAL A 79 5.15 14.76 -18.98
CA VAL A 79 4.94 13.39 -18.49
C VAL A 79 5.83 12.43 -19.28
N LEU A 80 6.62 11.64 -18.56
CA LEU A 80 7.51 10.65 -19.14
C LEU A 80 6.82 9.29 -19.22
N ASP A 81 6.60 8.81 -20.42
CA ASP A 81 6.01 7.50 -20.66
C ASP A 81 6.89 6.37 -20.11
N GLY A 82 6.26 5.32 -19.59
CA GLY A 82 6.98 4.20 -19.00
C GLY A 82 7.65 4.51 -17.66
N SER A 83 7.49 5.72 -17.10
CA SER A 83 8.04 6.05 -15.79
C SER A 83 7.15 5.54 -14.64
N LEU A 84 7.78 5.27 -13.49
CA LEU A 84 7.07 4.92 -12.27
C LEU A 84 6.12 6.03 -11.85
N ARG A 85 6.52 7.30 -11.96
CA ARG A 85 5.67 8.44 -11.59
C ARG A 85 4.39 8.50 -12.39
N LYS A 86 4.46 8.31 -13.72
CA LYS A 86 3.25 8.26 -14.55
C LYS A 86 2.28 7.19 -14.05
N ALA A 87 2.77 5.97 -13.81
CA ALA A 87 1.95 4.85 -13.36
C ALA A 87 1.33 5.08 -11.97
N VAL A 88 1.98 5.85 -11.10
CA VAL A 88 1.54 6.11 -9.71
C VAL A 88 0.64 7.33 -9.62
N GLU A 89 1.05 8.48 -10.17
CA GLU A 89 0.39 9.77 -9.94
C GLU A 89 -0.62 10.15 -11.04
N VAL A 90 -0.36 9.76 -12.31
CA VAL A 90 -1.17 10.17 -13.46
C VAL A 90 -2.26 9.15 -13.77
N GLU A 91 -1.88 7.88 -13.87
CA GLU A 91 -2.81 6.81 -14.18
C GLU A 91 -3.78 6.57 -13.01
N LYS A 92 -5.06 6.37 -13.32
CA LYS A 92 -6.12 6.22 -12.32
C LYS A 92 -6.88 4.90 -12.50
N GLY A 93 -7.66 4.55 -11.48
CA GLY A 93 -8.43 3.32 -11.41
C GLY A 93 -7.58 2.07 -11.11
N PRO A 94 -8.20 0.89 -11.05
CA PRO A 94 -7.53 -0.35 -10.67
C PRO A 94 -6.36 -0.67 -11.60
N ARG A 95 -5.15 -0.87 -11.04
CA ARG A 95 -3.94 -1.14 -11.82
C ARG A 95 -2.85 -1.85 -11.03
N VAL A 96 -2.11 -2.68 -11.73
CA VAL A 96 -0.90 -3.34 -11.22
C VAL A 96 0.30 -2.78 -11.97
N VAL A 97 1.24 -2.21 -11.24
CA VAL A 97 2.48 -1.65 -11.78
C VAL A 97 3.56 -2.71 -11.71
N VAL A 98 4.08 -3.12 -12.86
CA VAL A 98 5.16 -4.10 -12.99
C VAL A 98 6.39 -3.45 -13.63
N PHE A 99 7.56 -4.03 -13.38
CA PHE A 99 8.82 -3.46 -13.84
C PHE A 99 9.47 -4.37 -14.89
N ARG A 100 9.80 -3.81 -16.05
CA ARG A 100 10.59 -4.46 -17.11
C ARG A 100 12.08 -4.21 -16.96
N ILE A 101 12.44 -3.32 -16.04
CA ILE A 101 13.81 -2.90 -15.79
C ILE A 101 14.11 -2.90 -14.30
N GLY A 102 15.37 -3.09 -13.94
CA GLY A 102 15.88 -2.96 -12.57
C GLY A 102 16.91 -1.85 -12.48
N GLY A 103 17.04 -1.28 -11.29
CA GLY A 103 18.01 -0.21 -11.05
C GLY A 103 17.51 0.86 -10.09
N THR A 104 18.13 2.03 -10.12
CA THR A 104 17.79 3.16 -9.26
C THR A 104 17.08 4.25 -10.05
N ILE A 105 15.89 4.61 -9.59
CA ILE A 105 15.12 5.77 -10.07
C ILE A 105 15.48 6.95 -9.16
N PHE A 106 16.17 7.94 -9.69
CA PHE A 106 16.45 9.18 -8.97
C PHE A 106 15.25 10.12 -9.11
N LEU A 107 14.42 10.14 -8.08
CA LEU A 107 13.23 10.98 -8.06
C LEU A 107 13.60 12.46 -8.12
N LYS A 108 12.80 13.26 -8.82
CA LYS A 108 12.91 14.71 -8.93
C LYS A 108 12.04 15.46 -7.94
N LYS A 109 11.05 14.79 -7.37
CA LYS A 109 10.21 15.25 -6.26
C LYS A 109 9.62 14.04 -5.53
N LYS A 110 8.97 14.26 -4.39
CA LYS A 110 8.24 13.20 -3.65
C LYS A 110 7.36 12.42 -4.63
N LEU A 111 7.33 11.10 -4.50
CA LEU A 111 6.44 10.22 -5.26
C LEU A 111 5.35 9.72 -4.34
N VAL A 112 4.11 10.00 -4.65
CA VAL A 112 2.99 9.73 -3.75
C VAL A 112 1.84 9.04 -4.48
N ILE A 113 1.31 7.96 -3.90
CA ILE A 113 0.00 7.46 -4.28
C ILE A 113 -1.04 8.36 -3.59
N PRO A 114 -1.73 9.24 -4.31
CA PRO A 114 -2.66 10.21 -3.72
C PRO A 114 -3.99 9.55 -3.36
N ALA A 115 -4.88 10.31 -2.70
CA ALA A 115 -6.18 9.82 -2.25
C ALA A 115 -7.07 9.28 -3.39
N ASP A 116 -6.98 9.90 -4.58
CA ASP A 116 -7.68 9.48 -5.80
C ASP A 116 -6.89 8.45 -6.64
N GLY A 117 -5.69 8.11 -6.20
CA GLY A 117 -4.77 7.18 -6.87
C GLY A 117 -4.78 5.76 -6.30
N GLY A 118 -5.73 5.42 -5.46
CA GLY A 118 -5.87 4.10 -4.85
C GLY A 118 -6.16 2.97 -5.85
N ASP A 119 -6.55 1.81 -5.35
CA ASP A 119 -6.71 0.58 -6.14
C ASP A 119 -5.46 0.26 -6.99
N ILE A 120 -4.28 0.37 -6.39
CA ILE A 120 -2.99 0.16 -7.06
C ILE A 120 -2.15 -0.91 -6.34
N TYR A 121 -1.47 -1.73 -7.11
CA TYR A 121 -0.40 -2.60 -6.61
C TYR A 121 0.92 -2.29 -7.32
N VAL A 122 1.88 -1.75 -6.60
CA VAL A 122 3.26 -1.57 -7.08
C VAL A 122 4.04 -2.82 -6.74
N ALA A 123 4.27 -3.65 -7.75
CA ALA A 123 4.82 -5.00 -7.65
C ALA A 123 6.34 -5.02 -7.91
N GLY A 124 7.14 -4.51 -6.97
CA GLY A 124 8.60 -4.41 -7.11
C GLY A 124 9.30 -5.74 -7.33
N GLN A 125 8.71 -6.87 -6.89
CA GLN A 125 9.24 -8.21 -7.13
C GLN A 125 9.30 -8.63 -8.61
N THR A 126 8.65 -7.88 -9.49
CA THR A 126 8.69 -8.15 -10.94
C THR A 126 9.93 -7.58 -11.62
N ALA A 127 10.65 -6.70 -10.94
CA ALA A 127 11.85 -6.08 -11.49
C ALA A 127 12.99 -7.08 -11.64
N PRO A 128 13.69 -7.08 -12.78
CA PRO A 128 14.85 -7.96 -12.99
C PRO A 128 16.06 -7.54 -12.15
N GLY A 129 17.03 -8.42 -12.08
CA GLY A 129 18.32 -8.20 -11.43
C GLY A 129 18.18 -7.93 -9.93
N GLN A 130 18.69 -6.80 -9.49
CA GLN A 130 18.67 -6.38 -8.08
C GLN A 130 17.35 -5.68 -7.66
N GLY A 131 16.32 -5.67 -8.52
CA GLY A 131 15.06 -4.99 -8.22
C GLY A 131 15.12 -3.48 -8.40
N ILE A 132 14.14 -2.76 -7.82
CA ILE A 132 14.00 -1.30 -7.93
C ILE A 132 14.41 -0.62 -6.62
N CYS A 133 15.19 0.44 -6.77
CA CYS A 133 15.45 1.42 -5.73
C CYS A 133 14.91 2.79 -6.19
N VAL A 134 14.21 3.50 -5.32
CA VAL A 134 13.92 4.92 -5.48
C VAL A 134 14.81 5.73 -4.56
N ALA A 135 15.37 6.82 -5.04
CA ALA A 135 16.34 7.63 -4.29
C ALA A 135 16.06 9.13 -4.41
N ARG A 136 16.66 9.93 -3.52
CA ARG A 136 16.57 11.40 -3.39
C ARG A 136 15.30 11.92 -2.75
N TYR A 137 14.17 11.28 -2.96
CA TYR A 137 12.88 11.66 -2.37
C TYR A 137 12.13 10.43 -1.92
N PRO A 138 11.18 10.57 -0.99
CA PRO A 138 10.37 9.46 -0.51
C PRO A 138 9.41 8.93 -1.57
N PHE A 139 9.02 7.65 -1.37
CA PHE A 139 7.91 7.04 -2.07
C PHE A 139 6.92 6.47 -1.07
N GLY A 140 5.68 6.94 -1.08
CA GLY A 140 4.67 6.51 -0.12
C GLY A 140 3.24 6.75 -0.58
N MET A 141 2.35 6.85 0.40
CA MET A 141 0.91 7.02 0.21
C MET A 141 0.41 8.19 1.06
N LEU A 142 -0.55 8.93 0.54
CA LEU A 142 -1.24 10.00 1.28
C LEU A 142 -2.74 9.93 0.99
N GLY A 143 -3.51 9.50 1.98
CA GLY A 143 -4.96 9.34 1.86
C GLY A 143 -5.40 8.25 0.90
N ALA A 144 -4.49 7.42 0.40
CA ALA A 144 -4.77 6.36 -0.56
C ALA A 144 -5.67 5.28 0.05
N LYS A 145 -6.45 4.62 -0.80
CA LYS A 145 -7.29 3.47 -0.42
C LYS A 145 -6.94 2.27 -1.28
N ASP A 146 -6.94 1.08 -0.65
CA ASP A 146 -6.71 -0.17 -1.35
C ASP A 146 -5.38 -0.18 -2.15
N ALA A 147 -4.30 0.36 -1.57
CA ALA A 147 -3.00 0.44 -2.22
C ALA A 147 -1.99 -0.54 -1.58
N ILE A 148 -1.14 -1.12 -2.42
CA ILE A 148 -0.11 -2.07 -2.01
C ILE A 148 1.22 -1.66 -2.64
N ILE A 149 2.29 -1.56 -1.82
CA ILE A 149 3.67 -1.40 -2.27
C ILE A 149 4.47 -2.58 -1.73
N ARG A 150 5.17 -3.31 -2.59
CA ARG A 150 6.00 -4.45 -2.17
C ARG A 150 7.33 -4.48 -2.91
N PHE A 151 8.37 -4.96 -2.20
CA PHE A 151 9.70 -5.19 -2.75
C PHE A 151 10.34 -3.96 -3.39
N ILE A 152 10.15 -2.80 -2.78
CA ILE A 152 10.78 -1.54 -3.19
C ILE A 152 11.84 -1.16 -2.15
N ARG A 153 12.99 -0.68 -2.61
CA ARG A 153 13.98 -0.03 -1.77
C ARG A 153 13.83 1.49 -1.88
N THR A 154 13.85 2.18 -0.75
CA THR A 154 13.85 3.64 -0.69
C THR A 154 15.13 4.13 -0.05
N ARG A 155 15.85 5.01 -0.71
CA ARG A 155 17.12 5.62 -0.25
C ARG A 155 17.02 7.13 -0.44
N VAL A 156 16.44 7.79 0.56
CA VAL A 156 16.09 9.22 0.47
C VAL A 156 17.35 10.06 0.38
N GLY A 157 18.23 9.97 1.37
CA GLY A 157 19.41 10.81 1.47
C GLY A 157 19.06 12.27 1.72
N ASP A 158 20.07 13.11 1.76
CA ASP A 158 19.96 14.55 2.04
C ASP A 158 19.91 15.46 0.80
N TYR A 159 19.81 14.86 -0.39
CA TYR A 159 19.80 15.58 -1.67
C TYR A 159 18.79 16.72 -1.73
N ALA A 160 17.60 16.51 -1.17
CA ALA A 160 16.53 17.50 -1.19
C ALA A 160 16.74 18.66 -0.20
N GLN A 161 17.70 18.56 0.72
CA GLN A 161 18.02 19.53 1.76
C GLN A 161 16.78 19.97 2.56
N THR A 162 15.92 19.02 2.90
CA THR A 162 14.72 19.22 3.70
C THR A 162 14.39 17.95 4.46
N SER A 163 13.70 18.06 5.58
CA SER A 163 13.24 16.90 6.36
C SER A 163 12.27 16.04 5.54
N LEU A 164 12.61 14.76 5.39
CA LEU A 164 11.84 13.80 4.59
C LEU A 164 11.81 12.43 5.26
N ASP A 165 10.60 11.87 5.36
CA ASP A 165 10.39 10.49 5.73
C ASP A 165 10.89 9.54 4.63
N GLY A 166 11.04 8.26 4.96
CA GLY A 166 11.38 7.24 3.97
C GLY A 166 10.20 6.78 3.14
N MET A 167 9.22 6.16 3.81
CA MET A 167 7.95 5.72 3.23
C MET A 167 6.80 6.05 4.18
N GLY A 168 5.76 6.71 3.70
CA GLY A 168 4.61 7.09 4.52
C GLY A 168 3.32 6.42 4.07
N MET A 169 2.36 6.31 5.00
CA MET A 169 0.99 5.84 4.78
C MET A 169 -0.04 6.80 5.40
N ALA A 170 0.29 8.07 5.56
CA ALA A 170 -0.56 9.03 6.26
C ALA A 170 -1.98 9.08 5.69
N SER A 171 -2.99 9.04 6.58
CA SER A 171 -4.43 9.07 6.26
C SER A 171 -4.91 7.96 5.30
N SER A 172 -4.10 6.94 5.05
CA SER A 172 -4.43 5.83 4.14
C SER A 172 -5.37 4.81 4.79
N ASP A 173 -6.11 4.07 3.97
CA ASP A 173 -7.10 3.08 4.42
C ASP A 173 -7.03 1.81 3.56
N HIS A 174 -7.01 0.62 4.19
CA HIS A 174 -6.83 -0.67 3.52
C HIS A 174 -5.57 -0.71 2.64
N CYS A 175 -4.41 -0.39 3.22
CA CYS A 175 -3.15 -0.30 2.51
C CYS A 175 -2.07 -1.20 3.12
N ILE A 176 -1.11 -1.59 2.29
CA ILE A 176 0.02 -2.44 2.68
C ILE A 176 1.33 -1.89 2.15
N ILE A 177 2.35 -1.85 3.01
CA ILE A 177 3.77 -1.76 2.64
C ILE A 177 4.44 -3.02 3.18
N ASP A 178 5.00 -3.86 2.28
CA ASP A 178 5.51 -5.17 2.65
C ASP A 178 6.79 -5.54 1.88
N HIS A 179 7.76 -6.18 2.56
CA HIS A 179 9.06 -6.55 1.98
C HIS A 179 9.82 -5.36 1.36
N CYS A 180 9.73 -4.19 1.95
CA CYS A 180 10.46 -3.01 1.52
C CYS A 180 11.72 -2.78 2.38
N SER A 181 12.70 -2.07 1.83
CA SER A 181 13.90 -1.65 2.55
C SER A 181 14.02 -0.13 2.49
N ILE A 182 14.04 0.49 3.65
CA ILE A 182 13.99 1.94 3.82
C ILE A 182 15.25 2.37 4.55
N SER A 183 16.04 3.27 3.95
CA SER A 183 17.23 3.80 4.60
C SER A 183 17.47 5.25 4.18
N TRP A 184 18.33 5.90 4.98
CA TRP A 184 18.78 7.25 4.75
C TRP A 184 17.66 8.29 4.77
N SER A 185 16.60 8.04 5.54
CA SER A 185 15.62 9.07 5.87
C SER A 185 16.24 10.14 6.77
N ILE A 186 15.77 11.37 6.65
CA ILE A 186 16.23 12.48 7.47
C ILE A 186 15.35 12.61 8.72
N ASP A 187 14.08 12.27 8.58
CA ASP A 187 13.09 12.20 9.66
C ASP A 187 12.72 10.74 9.88
N GLU A 188 11.45 10.36 9.87
CA GLU A 188 11.06 8.98 10.09
C GLU A 188 11.36 8.08 8.89
N GLY A 189 11.86 6.87 9.13
CA GLY A 189 11.89 5.83 8.11
C GLY A 189 10.49 5.48 7.61
N HIS A 190 9.53 5.39 8.54
CA HIS A 190 8.11 5.16 8.23
C HIS A 190 7.20 6.05 9.06
N SER A 191 6.13 6.57 8.45
CA SER A 191 5.13 7.40 9.10
C SER A 191 3.71 6.97 8.70
N SER A 192 2.81 6.81 9.70
CA SER A 192 1.45 6.29 9.46
C SER A 192 0.33 7.15 10.05
N ARG A 193 0.60 8.41 10.29
CA ARG A 193 -0.35 9.34 10.94
C ARG A 193 -1.77 9.26 10.37
N SER A 194 -2.77 9.07 11.24
CA SER A 194 -4.21 8.99 10.90
C SER A 194 -4.58 7.86 9.92
N ALA A 195 -3.69 6.91 9.67
CA ALA A 195 -4.01 5.74 8.85
C ALA A 195 -4.92 4.75 9.60
N LYS A 196 -5.64 3.91 8.87
CA LYS A 196 -6.49 2.84 9.41
C LYS A 196 -6.49 1.63 8.48
N ASN A 197 -6.75 0.44 9.04
CA ASN A 197 -6.75 -0.82 8.29
C ASN A 197 -5.47 -0.99 7.46
N ILE A 198 -4.31 -0.65 8.01
CA ILE A 198 -3.03 -0.75 7.32
C ILE A 198 -2.21 -1.95 7.82
N THR A 199 -1.28 -2.36 6.98
CA THR A 199 -0.23 -3.32 7.34
C THR A 199 1.12 -2.79 6.88
N PHE A 200 2.07 -2.76 7.80
CA PHE A 200 3.48 -2.52 7.53
C PHE A 200 4.27 -3.73 8.00
N SER A 201 4.66 -4.62 7.10
CA SER A 201 5.19 -5.93 7.45
C SER A 201 6.44 -6.31 6.65
N ARG A 202 7.32 -7.11 7.28
CA ARG A 202 8.52 -7.67 6.67
C ARG A 202 9.42 -6.61 6.02
N ASN A 203 9.42 -5.40 6.57
CA ASN A 203 10.23 -4.29 6.10
C ASN A 203 11.52 -4.18 6.93
N ILE A 204 12.54 -3.60 6.34
CA ILE A 204 13.77 -3.22 7.02
C ILE A 204 13.87 -1.70 7.00
N ILE A 205 14.00 -1.09 8.18
CA ILE A 205 14.34 0.32 8.35
C ILE A 205 15.72 0.38 8.97
N SER A 206 16.64 1.09 8.34
CA SER A 206 18.04 1.17 8.80
C SER A 206 18.71 2.45 8.35
N GLU A 207 19.81 2.78 9.00
CA GLU A 207 20.73 3.83 8.56
C GLU A 207 20.04 5.18 8.31
N ALA A 208 19.11 5.58 9.18
CA ALA A 208 18.58 6.93 9.16
C ALA A 208 19.69 7.96 9.40
N LEU A 209 19.61 9.11 8.74
CA LEU A 209 20.66 10.13 8.82
C LEU A 209 20.49 10.98 10.08
N ASN A 210 21.37 10.79 11.06
CA ASN A 210 21.31 11.49 12.34
C ASN A 210 21.84 12.93 12.27
N ASP A 211 22.82 13.17 11.42
CA ASP A 211 23.43 14.47 11.23
C ASP A 211 23.27 14.87 9.77
N SER A 212 22.17 15.53 9.47
CA SER A 212 21.81 15.95 8.12
C SER A 212 21.51 17.45 8.07
N TYR A 213 21.34 17.98 6.87
CA TYR A 213 21.35 19.40 6.52
C TYR A 213 20.53 20.35 7.44
N GLN A 214 19.41 19.92 8.00
CA GLN A 214 18.52 20.81 8.79
C GLN A 214 18.27 20.37 10.21
N TYR A 215 18.49 19.11 10.54
CA TYR A 215 18.09 18.56 11.83
C TYR A 215 19.16 17.59 12.35
N ALA A 216 19.87 18.00 13.38
CA ALA A 216 20.55 17.06 14.23
C ALA A 216 19.50 16.26 15.03
N ASP A 217 19.79 14.99 15.30
CA ASP A 217 18.99 14.12 16.17
C ASP A 217 17.57 13.71 15.67
N HIS A 218 17.33 13.70 14.35
CA HIS A 218 16.04 13.32 13.76
C HIS A 218 16.01 11.93 13.09
N SER A 219 16.95 11.06 13.34
CA SER A 219 17.07 9.74 12.72
C SER A 219 16.07 8.70 13.26
N PHE A 220 14.78 8.98 13.23
CA PHE A 220 13.75 8.08 13.76
C PHE A 220 13.48 6.88 12.85
N ALA A 221 13.31 5.70 13.46
CA ALA A 221 12.91 4.53 12.68
C ALA A 221 11.46 4.64 12.17
N ALA A 222 10.52 5.03 13.04
CA ALA A 222 9.13 5.14 12.67
C ALA A 222 8.33 6.05 13.62
N SER A 223 7.35 6.76 13.04
CA SER A 223 6.26 7.43 13.75
C SER A 223 4.95 6.67 13.48
N ILE A 224 4.56 5.87 14.47
CA ILE A 224 3.43 4.97 14.34
C ILE A 224 2.24 5.57 15.08
N SER A 225 1.29 6.11 14.34
CA SER A 225 0.05 6.61 14.88
C SER A 225 -1.09 6.40 13.90
N GLY A 226 -2.26 6.07 14.41
CA GLY A 226 -3.43 5.82 13.57
C GLY A 226 -4.70 5.68 14.38
N ASN A 227 -5.81 5.50 13.70
CA ASN A 227 -7.10 5.21 14.30
C ASN A 227 -7.24 3.71 14.63
N ARG A 228 -8.33 3.32 15.30
CA ARG A 228 -8.62 1.90 15.60
C ARG A 228 -8.50 1.04 14.34
N GLY A 229 -7.77 -0.07 14.44
CA GLY A 229 -7.52 -0.98 13.32
C GLY A 229 -6.32 -0.58 12.45
N SER A 230 -5.35 0.12 13.00
CA SER A 230 -4.17 0.59 12.24
C SER A 230 -3.02 -0.41 12.18
N TYR A 231 -3.01 -1.51 12.94
CA TYR A 231 -1.87 -2.44 13.03
C TYR A 231 -2.30 -3.88 13.05
#